data_d2fa854a6c5d81bcfa88e95ae7a0ad28
#
_entry.id   d2fa854a6c5d81bcfa88e95ae7a0ad28
#
_cell.length_a   1.000
_cell.length_b   1.000
_cell.length_c   1.000
_cell.angle_alpha   90.00
_cell.angle_beta   90.00
_cell.angle_gamma   90.00
#
_symmetry.space_group_name_H-M   'P 1'
#
loop_
_entity.id
_entity.type
_entity.pdbx_description
1 polymer ?
#
loop_
_entity_poly.entity_id
_entity_poly.type
_entity_poly.pdbx_seq_one_letter_code
_entity_poly.pdbx_strand_id
1 'polypeptide(L)'
;EIAQCLVGSEMCIRDSIRTYLEKEGVETRVDMHLRKNKSKGIAIDGTKIKKAADLLGLCNVVFFSPEDLSIIKNGPAERRRFVDMELCQLDSFYLYNLNHYNKIANQRNKLLKDLYFRPDLKDTLMIWDSQLVSFGSKIIERRKVFVEQLNEIIYNIHKRLSGDKEELKIVYEPDVEIENFEAALRAAQDKDIKLKQTTVGPHRDDFSFYANGIDIRRFGSQGQQRTAALSLKLSEIELIKKITKDTPILLLDDVLSELDSNRQNFLLNGIGDIQTIITCTGLEEFVNNRVEMNKIFKVSNGVVTSEN
;
A
#
# COMPACT_ATOMS: atom_id res chain seq x y z
N GLU A 1 4.21 -23.71 -11.75
CA GLU A 1 4.96 -24.47 -10.72
C GLU A 1 5.12 -23.58 -9.49
N ILE A 2 4.34 -23.87 -8.46
CA ILE A 2 4.52 -23.24 -7.14
C ILE A 2 5.81 -23.81 -6.56
N ALA A 3 6.76 -22.95 -6.31
CA ALA A 3 8.08 -23.33 -5.85
C ALA A 3 8.02 -24.17 -4.57
N GLN A 4 8.72 -25.27 -4.55
CA GLN A 4 8.84 -26.26 -3.49
C GLN A 4 9.60 -25.75 -2.22
N CYS A 5 9.52 -24.47 -1.88
CA CYS A 5 10.29 -23.88 -0.79
C CYS A 5 9.41 -23.01 0.13
N LEU A 6 8.40 -23.63 0.74
CA LEU A 6 7.49 -22.95 1.67
C LEU A 6 7.47 -23.52 3.09
N VAL A 7 8.52 -24.23 3.56
CA VAL A 7 8.57 -24.61 4.98
C VAL A 7 9.97 -24.41 5.55
N GLY A 8 10.00 -23.57 6.58
CA GLY A 8 11.07 -23.27 7.47
C GLY A 8 12.19 -24.29 7.63
N SER A 9 13.19 -24.18 6.79
CA SER A 9 14.52 -24.60 7.15
C SER A 9 15.41 -23.36 7.02
N GLU A 10 16.19 -23.09 8.03
CA GLU A 10 17.19 -22.01 8.09
C GLU A 10 18.26 -22.08 6.97
N MET A 11 18.06 -22.89 5.96
CA MET A 11 19.06 -23.28 4.96
C MET A 11 18.75 -22.89 3.52
N CYS A 12 17.66 -22.19 3.21
CA CYS A 12 17.45 -21.65 1.85
C CYS A 12 18.30 -20.38 1.67
N ILE A 13 19.53 -20.54 1.18
CA ILE A 13 20.44 -19.43 0.86
C ILE A 13 20.01 -18.69 -0.41
N ARG A 14 19.15 -19.30 -1.23
CA ARG A 14 18.66 -18.76 -2.51
C ARG A 14 17.28 -19.32 -2.83
N ASP A 15 16.32 -18.42 -2.99
CA ASP A 15 14.98 -18.73 -3.50
C ASP A 15 14.84 -18.14 -4.91
N SER A 16 14.17 -18.87 -5.78
CA SER A 16 13.87 -18.43 -7.13
C SER A 16 12.37 -18.55 -7.37
N ILE A 17 11.74 -17.43 -7.70
CA ILE A 17 10.32 -17.36 -8.02
C ILE A 17 10.22 -17.02 -9.50
N ARG A 18 9.37 -17.77 -10.23
CA ARG A 18 9.01 -17.47 -11.61
C ARG A 18 7.51 -17.33 -11.69
N THR A 19 7.06 -16.24 -12.29
CA THR A 19 5.64 -15.94 -12.49
C THR A 19 5.41 -15.56 -13.94
N TYR A 20 4.32 -16.00 -14.50
CA TYR A 20 3.82 -15.60 -15.80
C TYR A 20 2.57 -14.74 -15.58
N LEU A 21 2.58 -13.54 -16.15
CA LEU A 21 1.47 -12.59 -16.12
C LEU A 21 0.94 -12.48 -17.55
N GLU A 22 -0.36 -12.70 -17.71
CA GLU A 22 -1.03 -12.46 -18.99
C GLU A 22 -1.90 -11.20 -18.84
N LYS A 23 -1.69 -10.25 -19.74
CA LYS A 23 -2.47 -9.01 -19.82
C LYS A 23 -2.76 -8.69 -21.28
N GLU A 24 -4.04 -8.52 -21.63
CA GLU A 24 -4.46 -8.21 -22.99
C GLU A 24 -3.89 -9.19 -24.05
N GLY A 25 -3.76 -10.47 -23.70
CA GLY A 25 -3.21 -11.52 -24.57
C GLY A 25 -1.68 -11.49 -24.71
N VAL A 26 -0.99 -10.65 -23.93
CA VAL A 26 0.48 -10.61 -23.87
C VAL A 26 0.95 -11.28 -22.59
N GLU A 27 1.71 -12.37 -22.75
CA GLU A 27 2.36 -13.03 -21.63
C GLU A 27 3.70 -12.36 -21.30
N THR A 28 3.89 -12.01 -20.03
CA THR A 28 5.14 -11.44 -19.49
C THR A 28 5.68 -12.36 -18.40
N ARG A 29 6.93 -12.78 -18.52
CA ARG A 29 7.60 -13.59 -17.53
C ARG A 29 8.37 -12.73 -16.55
N VAL A 30 8.15 -12.92 -15.25
CA VAL A 30 8.91 -12.29 -14.16
C VAL A 30 9.69 -13.35 -13.41
N ASP A 31 11.02 -13.25 -13.43
CA ASP A 31 11.92 -14.07 -12.64
C ASP A 31 12.46 -13.26 -11.46
N MET A 32 12.32 -13.78 -10.25
CA MET A 32 12.82 -13.13 -9.02
C MET A 32 13.76 -14.08 -8.27
N HIS A 33 14.96 -13.60 -7.97
CA HIS A 33 15.95 -14.33 -7.18
C HIS A 33 16.16 -13.65 -5.84
N LEU A 34 15.75 -14.32 -4.78
CA LEU A 34 15.90 -13.87 -3.41
C LEU A 34 17.18 -14.49 -2.83
N ARG A 35 17.97 -13.69 -2.13
CA ARG A 35 19.20 -14.13 -1.47
C ARG A 35 19.29 -13.49 -0.09
N LYS A 36 19.65 -14.27 0.91
CA LYS A 36 19.90 -13.75 2.27
C LYS A 36 20.99 -12.67 2.21
N ASN A 37 20.72 -11.49 2.76
CA ASN A 37 21.65 -10.36 2.85
C ASN A 37 22.18 -9.78 1.51
N LYS A 38 21.47 -9.99 0.41
CA LYS A 38 21.81 -9.39 -0.90
C LYS A 38 20.57 -8.74 -1.51
N SER A 39 20.80 -7.79 -2.43
CA SER A 39 19.72 -7.21 -3.23
C SER A 39 19.00 -8.29 -4.04
N LYS A 40 17.68 -8.18 -4.13
CA LYS A 40 16.83 -9.03 -4.97
C LYS A 40 17.26 -8.88 -6.43
N GLY A 41 17.48 -10.01 -7.13
CA GLY A 41 17.66 -10.02 -8.57
C GLY A 41 16.29 -10.17 -9.23
N ILE A 42 15.93 -9.29 -10.16
CA ILE A 42 14.66 -9.36 -10.86
C ILE A 42 14.92 -9.25 -12.37
N ALA A 43 14.22 -10.05 -13.17
CA ALA A 43 14.25 -9.98 -14.62
C ALA A 43 12.82 -10.05 -15.17
N ILE A 44 12.57 -9.28 -16.24
CA ILE A 44 11.33 -9.29 -17.02
C ILE A 44 11.69 -9.84 -18.40
N ASP A 45 11.07 -10.93 -18.84
CA ASP A 45 11.34 -11.63 -20.09
C ASP A 45 12.84 -11.91 -20.31
N GLY A 46 13.50 -12.31 -19.22
CA GLY A 46 14.95 -12.59 -19.21
C GLY A 46 15.84 -11.35 -19.13
N THR A 47 15.29 -10.14 -19.27
CA THR A 47 16.03 -8.88 -19.16
C THR A 47 16.10 -8.43 -17.71
N LYS A 48 17.30 -8.32 -17.16
CA LYS A 48 17.49 -7.89 -15.76
C LYS A 48 17.09 -6.43 -15.58
N ILE A 49 16.19 -6.16 -14.63
CA ILE A 49 15.83 -4.81 -14.23
C ILE A 49 16.68 -4.33 -13.06
N LYS A 50 16.88 -3.01 -12.98
CA LYS A 50 17.74 -2.41 -11.96
C LYS A 50 16.98 -2.08 -10.67
N LYS A 51 15.69 -1.80 -10.76
CA LYS A 51 14.85 -1.39 -9.62
C LYS A 51 13.60 -2.27 -9.55
N ALA A 52 13.23 -2.71 -8.36
CA ALA A 52 11.95 -3.40 -8.14
C ALA A 52 10.74 -2.54 -8.55
N ALA A 53 10.89 -1.22 -8.51
CA ALA A 53 9.87 -0.27 -8.98
C ALA A 53 9.51 -0.43 -10.47
N ASP A 54 10.39 -1.00 -11.28
CA ASP A 54 10.14 -1.28 -12.70
C ASP A 54 9.09 -2.40 -12.91
N LEU A 55 8.72 -3.13 -11.84
CA LEU A 55 7.61 -4.09 -11.83
C LEU A 55 6.23 -3.42 -11.68
N LEU A 56 6.19 -2.22 -11.11
CA LEU A 56 4.93 -1.51 -10.89
C LEU A 56 4.29 -1.16 -12.23
N GLY A 57 2.99 -1.45 -12.36
CA GLY A 57 2.25 -1.23 -13.60
C GLY A 57 2.19 -2.45 -14.54
N LEU A 58 2.98 -3.51 -14.32
CA LEU A 58 2.82 -4.78 -15.04
C LEU A 58 1.49 -5.43 -14.69
N CYS A 59 1.18 -5.51 -13.41
CA CYS A 59 -0.13 -5.87 -12.89
C CYS A 59 -0.42 -5.07 -11.62
N ASN A 60 -1.70 -4.86 -11.35
CA ASN A 60 -2.15 -4.30 -10.09
C ASN A 60 -2.52 -5.43 -9.14
N VAL A 61 -2.09 -5.33 -7.89
CA VAL A 61 -2.35 -6.35 -6.87
C VAL A 61 -2.97 -5.68 -5.66
N VAL A 62 -4.10 -6.18 -5.22
CA VAL A 62 -4.70 -5.83 -3.93
C VAL A 62 -4.42 -6.98 -2.98
N PHE A 63 -3.63 -6.71 -1.97
CA PHE A 63 -3.33 -7.66 -0.89
C PHE A 63 -4.16 -7.30 0.33
N PHE A 64 -4.89 -8.27 0.84
CA PHE A 64 -5.68 -8.11 2.04
C PHE A 64 -5.30 -9.17 3.08
N SER A 65 -4.94 -8.72 4.27
CA SER A 65 -4.55 -9.54 5.41
C SER A 65 -5.16 -9.00 6.71
N PRO A 66 -5.18 -9.76 7.81
CA PRO A 66 -5.60 -9.28 9.12
C PRO A 66 -4.83 -8.04 9.61
N GLU A 67 -3.60 -7.86 9.11
CA GLU A 67 -2.74 -6.74 9.46
C GLU A 67 -3.26 -5.40 8.91
N ASP A 68 -4.12 -5.39 7.90
CA ASP A 68 -4.70 -4.17 7.31
C ASP A 68 -5.52 -3.35 8.32
N LEU A 69 -5.97 -3.98 9.39
CA LEU A 69 -6.56 -3.28 10.53
C LEU A 69 -5.60 -2.26 11.14
N SER A 70 -4.30 -2.46 11.00
CA SER A 70 -3.26 -1.54 11.44
C SER A 70 -3.34 -0.18 10.74
N ILE A 71 -3.83 -0.11 9.50
CA ILE A 71 -4.04 1.13 8.75
C ILE A 71 -4.97 2.06 9.52
N ILE A 72 -6.01 1.50 10.14
CA ILE A 72 -6.97 2.26 10.92
C ILE A 72 -6.44 2.54 12.33
N LYS A 73 -5.84 1.54 13.01
CA LYS A 73 -5.48 1.59 14.43
C LYS A 73 -4.15 2.28 14.70
N ASN A 74 -3.15 2.04 13.85
CA ASN A 74 -1.78 2.46 14.12
C ASN A 74 -1.53 3.93 13.78
N GLY A 75 -0.27 4.33 13.87
CA GLY A 75 0.17 5.70 13.64
C GLY A 75 0.16 6.12 12.17
N PRO A 76 0.44 7.40 11.88
CA PRO A 76 0.42 7.97 10.53
C PRO A 76 1.35 7.26 9.52
N ALA A 77 2.39 6.60 9.99
CA ALA A 77 3.36 5.92 9.12
C ALA A 77 2.71 4.80 8.30
N GLU A 78 1.81 4.00 8.92
CA GLU A 78 1.11 2.91 8.22
C GLU A 78 0.15 3.46 7.17
N ARG A 79 -0.58 4.53 7.50
CA ARG A 79 -1.51 5.17 6.56
C ARG A 79 -0.79 5.80 5.38
N ARG A 80 0.34 6.48 5.61
CA ARG A 80 1.17 6.99 4.50
C ARG A 80 1.70 5.87 3.64
N ARG A 81 2.20 4.78 4.27
CA ARG A 81 2.70 3.61 3.55
C ARG A 81 1.63 3.01 2.65
N PHE A 82 0.41 2.85 3.17
CA PHE A 82 -0.74 2.37 2.38
C PHE A 82 -0.98 3.27 1.17
N VAL A 83 -1.19 4.58 1.38
CA VAL A 83 -1.47 5.53 0.29
C VAL A 83 -0.32 5.59 -0.72
N ASP A 84 0.93 5.56 -0.24
CA ASP A 84 2.11 5.57 -1.13
C ASP A 84 2.20 4.29 -1.97
N MET A 85 1.86 3.12 -1.41
CA MET A 85 1.85 1.87 -2.16
C MET A 85 0.80 1.90 -3.26
N GLU A 86 -0.42 2.31 -2.94
CA GLU A 86 -1.52 2.40 -3.90
C GLU A 86 -1.21 3.39 -5.01
N LEU A 87 -0.78 4.58 -4.66
CA LEU A 87 -0.43 5.59 -5.65
C LEU A 87 0.76 5.19 -6.53
N CYS A 88 1.74 4.49 -5.97
CA CYS A 88 2.89 4.01 -6.76
C CYS A 88 2.50 2.93 -7.78
N GLN A 89 1.46 2.12 -7.52
CA GLN A 89 0.94 1.17 -8.50
C GLN A 89 0.19 1.87 -9.65
N LEU A 90 -0.53 2.94 -9.34
CA LEU A 90 -1.46 3.62 -10.25
C LEU A 90 -0.82 4.76 -11.04
N ASP A 91 0.30 5.32 -10.53
CA ASP A 91 0.85 6.57 -11.05
C ASP A 91 2.39 6.57 -11.02
N SER A 92 2.99 6.36 -12.17
CA SER A 92 4.45 6.35 -12.31
C SER A 92 5.09 7.72 -12.01
N PHE A 93 4.36 8.83 -12.22
CA PHE A 93 4.83 10.18 -11.85
C PHE A 93 4.84 10.37 -10.34
N TYR A 94 3.83 9.82 -9.64
CA TYR A 94 3.85 9.82 -8.18
C TYR A 94 5.06 9.05 -7.63
N LEU A 95 5.29 7.85 -8.13
CA LEU A 95 6.46 7.03 -7.79
C LEU A 95 7.78 7.77 -8.03
N TYR A 96 7.90 8.45 -9.18
CA TYR A 96 9.07 9.26 -9.51
C TYR A 96 9.26 10.40 -8.48
N ASN A 97 8.20 11.16 -8.21
CA ASN A 97 8.25 12.29 -7.28
C ASN A 97 8.57 11.81 -5.84
N LEU A 98 7.95 10.74 -5.39
CA LEU A 98 8.17 10.15 -4.06
C LEU A 98 9.63 9.69 -3.88
N ASN A 99 10.19 9.01 -4.88
CA ASN A 99 11.58 8.55 -4.84
C ASN A 99 12.56 9.73 -4.78
N HIS A 100 12.32 10.80 -5.57
CA HIS A 100 13.17 11.99 -5.56
C HIS A 100 13.04 12.76 -4.25
N TYR A 101 11.81 12.95 -3.78
CA TYR A 101 11.55 13.59 -2.49
C TYR A 101 12.29 12.89 -1.34
N ASN A 102 12.15 11.57 -1.25
CA ASN A 102 12.81 10.77 -0.20
C ASN A 102 14.34 10.86 -0.29
N LYS A 103 14.90 10.83 -1.50
CA LYS A 103 16.34 11.02 -1.71
C LYS A 103 16.80 12.39 -1.24
N ILE A 104 16.08 13.45 -1.60
CA ILE A 104 16.40 14.84 -1.23
C ILE A 104 16.27 15.03 0.28
N ALA A 105 15.19 14.54 0.91
CA ALA A 105 15.00 14.60 2.35
C ALA A 105 16.15 13.91 3.11
N ASN A 106 16.59 12.73 2.62
CA ASN A 106 17.73 12.03 3.19
C ASN A 106 19.05 12.83 3.04
N GLN A 107 19.30 13.47 1.89
CA GLN A 107 20.49 14.31 1.68
C GLN A 107 20.44 15.56 2.58
N ARG A 108 19.28 16.23 2.66
CA ARG A 108 19.08 17.36 3.57
C ARG A 108 19.31 16.94 5.03
N ASN A 109 18.77 15.80 5.45
CA ASN A 109 18.98 15.30 6.81
C ASN A 109 20.46 14.96 7.09
N LYS A 110 21.20 14.50 6.09
CA LYS A 110 22.65 14.34 6.19
C LYS A 110 23.35 15.68 6.38
N LEU A 111 23.04 16.66 5.55
CA LEU A 111 23.57 18.01 5.68
C LEU A 111 23.27 18.60 7.06
N LEU A 112 22.03 18.48 7.57
CA LEU A 112 21.66 18.96 8.90
C LEU A 112 22.52 18.34 10.03
N LYS A 113 22.97 17.09 9.88
CA LYS A 113 23.91 16.46 10.81
C LYS A 113 25.32 17.03 10.68
N ASP A 114 25.74 17.30 9.43
CA ASP A 114 27.08 17.81 9.11
C ASP A 114 27.26 19.27 9.54
N LEU A 115 26.17 20.06 9.60
CA LEU A 115 26.19 21.47 10.04
C LEU A 115 26.76 21.69 11.45
N TYR A 116 26.72 20.66 12.31
CA TYR A 116 27.37 20.73 13.62
C TYR A 116 28.88 20.93 13.52
N PHE A 117 29.52 20.33 12.50
CA PHE A 117 30.96 20.43 12.26
C PHE A 117 31.30 21.47 11.18
N ARG A 118 30.35 21.80 10.30
CA ARG A 118 30.50 22.64 9.14
C ARG A 118 29.38 23.68 9.02
N PRO A 119 29.33 24.67 9.93
CA PRO A 119 28.29 25.70 9.92
C PRO A 119 28.30 26.56 8.63
N ASP A 120 29.42 26.62 7.94
CA ASP A 120 29.62 27.27 6.66
C ASP A 120 28.70 26.77 5.55
N LEU A 121 28.19 25.53 5.68
CA LEU A 121 27.27 24.90 4.72
C LEU A 121 25.79 25.28 4.93
N LYS A 122 25.46 26.11 5.92
CA LYS A 122 24.06 26.45 6.25
C LYS A 122 23.30 27.02 5.05
N ASP A 123 23.93 27.87 4.27
CA ASP A 123 23.30 28.51 3.10
C ASP A 123 22.96 27.53 1.98
N THR A 124 23.62 26.36 1.95
CA THR A 124 23.29 25.31 0.98
C THR A 124 21.97 24.60 1.25
N LEU A 125 21.37 24.76 2.45
CA LEU A 125 20.03 24.22 2.76
C LEU A 125 18.97 24.73 1.78
N MET A 126 19.07 25.97 1.33
CA MET A 126 18.12 26.56 0.40
C MET A 126 17.98 25.74 -0.91
N ILE A 127 19.06 25.12 -1.37
CA ILE A 127 19.06 24.29 -2.59
C ILE A 127 18.21 23.02 -2.36
N TRP A 128 18.36 22.42 -1.19
CA TRP A 128 17.59 21.23 -0.83
C TRP A 128 16.13 21.57 -0.55
N ASP A 129 15.87 22.72 0.10
CA ASP A 129 14.53 23.19 0.41
C ASP A 129 13.71 23.44 -0.86
N SER A 130 14.27 24.11 -1.87
CA SER A 130 13.58 24.34 -3.15
C SER A 130 13.24 23.04 -3.87
N GLN A 131 14.12 22.05 -3.82
CA GLN A 131 13.86 20.72 -4.40
C GLN A 131 12.79 19.96 -3.59
N LEU A 132 12.82 20.02 -2.25
CA LEU A 132 11.77 19.41 -1.42
C LEU A 132 10.40 20.00 -1.72
N VAL A 133 10.30 21.33 -1.86
CA VAL A 133 9.07 22.01 -2.24
C VAL A 133 8.60 21.52 -3.62
N SER A 134 9.49 21.50 -4.60
CA SER A 134 9.14 21.10 -5.98
C SER A 134 8.56 19.67 -6.08
N PHE A 135 9.17 18.69 -5.41
CA PHE A 135 8.68 17.31 -5.45
C PHE A 135 7.58 17.06 -4.42
N GLY A 136 7.68 17.66 -3.23
CA GLY A 136 6.72 17.46 -2.15
C GLY A 136 5.33 18.03 -2.47
N SER A 137 5.26 19.20 -3.13
CA SER A 137 3.98 19.78 -3.57
C SER A 137 3.20 18.84 -4.50
N LYS A 138 3.90 18.17 -5.42
CA LYS A 138 3.28 17.18 -6.33
C LYS A 138 2.76 15.95 -5.58
N ILE A 139 3.45 15.53 -4.52
CA ILE A 139 3.00 14.44 -3.65
C ILE A 139 1.72 14.85 -2.90
N ILE A 140 1.71 16.03 -2.29
CA ILE A 140 0.55 16.57 -1.54
C ILE A 140 -0.66 16.67 -2.46
N GLU A 141 -0.51 17.29 -3.62
CA GLU A 141 -1.58 17.45 -4.62
C GLU A 141 -2.15 16.09 -5.03
N ARG A 142 -1.29 15.12 -5.35
CA ARG A 142 -1.74 13.81 -5.81
C ARG A 142 -2.44 12.99 -4.71
N ARG A 143 -1.98 13.10 -3.46
CA ARG A 143 -2.65 12.49 -2.30
C ARG A 143 -4.03 13.08 -2.06
N LYS A 144 -4.20 14.39 -2.23
CA LYS A 144 -5.49 15.08 -2.11
C LYS A 144 -6.49 14.52 -3.14
N VAL A 145 -6.10 14.49 -4.40
CA VAL A 145 -6.92 13.93 -5.48
C VAL A 145 -7.26 12.46 -5.23
N PHE A 146 -6.29 11.66 -4.77
CA PHE A 146 -6.52 10.25 -4.46
C PHE A 146 -7.58 10.06 -3.36
N VAL A 147 -7.49 10.82 -2.28
CA VAL A 147 -8.47 10.75 -1.18
C VAL A 147 -9.86 11.19 -1.64
N GLU A 148 -9.96 12.22 -2.50
CA GLU A 148 -11.23 12.64 -3.09
C GLU A 148 -11.85 11.51 -3.91
N GLN A 149 -11.08 10.90 -4.82
CA GLN A 149 -11.54 9.78 -5.65
C GLN A 149 -11.93 8.55 -4.81
N LEU A 150 -11.19 8.28 -3.75
CA LEU A 150 -11.46 7.16 -2.85
C LEU A 150 -12.74 7.39 -2.05
N ASN A 151 -13.00 8.63 -1.61
CA ASN A 151 -14.22 9.00 -0.88
C ASN A 151 -15.50 8.81 -1.71
N GLU A 152 -15.45 9.04 -3.02
CA GLU A 152 -16.60 8.78 -3.92
C GLU A 152 -17.02 7.30 -3.90
N ILE A 153 -16.06 6.40 -3.70
CA ILE A 153 -16.26 4.96 -3.75
C ILE A 153 -16.56 4.40 -2.36
N ILE A 154 -15.75 4.75 -1.37
CA ILE A 154 -15.79 4.15 -0.02
C ILE A 154 -17.09 4.45 0.70
N TYR A 155 -17.68 5.60 0.44
CA TYR A 155 -18.99 5.98 0.98
C TYR A 155 -20.05 4.92 0.71
N ASN A 156 -20.20 4.53 -0.56
CA ASN A 156 -21.19 3.55 -0.98
C ASN A 156 -20.90 2.13 -0.49
N ILE A 157 -19.63 1.74 -0.49
CA ILE A 157 -19.20 0.41 -0.04
C ILE A 157 -19.43 0.29 1.47
N HIS A 158 -19.00 1.27 2.24
CA HIS A 158 -19.13 1.24 3.70
C HIS A 158 -20.60 1.27 4.14
N LYS A 159 -21.40 2.09 3.48
CA LYS A 159 -22.83 2.17 3.75
C LYS A 159 -23.50 0.81 3.62
N ARG A 160 -23.24 0.08 2.53
CA ARG A 160 -23.76 -1.28 2.33
C ARG A 160 -23.22 -2.29 3.36
N LEU A 161 -21.93 -2.23 3.69
CA LEU A 161 -21.30 -3.10 4.67
C LEU A 161 -21.81 -2.88 6.10
N SER A 162 -22.17 -1.66 6.44
CA SER A 162 -22.73 -1.29 7.74
C SER A 162 -24.25 -1.50 7.83
N GLY A 163 -24.91 -1.96 6.77
CA GLY A 163 -26.37 -2.07 6.70
C GLY A 163 -27.05 -0.72 6.74
N ASP A 164 -26.56 0.24 5.96
CA ASP A 164 -27.02 1.63 5.85
C ASP A 164 -26.97 2.45 7.14
N LYS A 165 -26.14 2.02 8.11
CA LYS A 165 -26.05 2.67 9.43
C LYS A 165 -24.94 3.70 9.54
N GLU A 166 -23.89 3.56 8.73
CA GLU A 166 -22.68 4.35 8.87
C GLU A 166 -22.21 4.89 7.52
N GLU A 167 -21.73 6.14 7.56
CA GLU A 167 -21.08 6.81 6.43
C GLU A 167 -19.61 6.99 6.77
N LEU A 168 -18.72 6.38 5.98
CA LEU A 168 -17.28 6.48 6.17
C LEU A 168 -16.70 7.57 5.26
N LYS A 169 -15.85 8.40 5.85
CA LYS A 169 -15.10 9.45 5.17
C LYS A 169 -13.64 9.39 5.55
N ILE A 170 -12.77 9.51 4.55
CA ILE A 170 -11.33 9.68 4.74
C ILE A 170 -11.00 11.17 4.61
N VAL A 171 -10.22 11.68 5.54
CA VAL A 171 -9.72 13.06 5.50
C VAL A 171 -8.22 13.03 5.36
N TYR A 172 -7.70 13.68 4.33
CA TYR A 172 -6.28 13.93 4.18
C TYR A 172 -5.87 15.13 5.02
N GLU A 173 -4.87 14.95 5.85
CA GLU A 173 -4.33 15.95 6.76
C GLU A 173 -2.88 16.23 6.36
N PRO A 174 -2.62 17.13 5.41
CA PRO A 174 -1.27 17.51 5.05
C PRO A 174 -0.58 18.20 6.23
N ASP A 175 0.67 17.87 6.48
CA ASP A 175 1.49 18.57 7.49
C ASP A 175 1.71 20.04 7.12
N VAL A 176 1.66 20.34 5.83
CA VAL A 176 1.77 21.70 5.29
C VAL A 176 1.00 21.82 3.97
N GLU A 177 0.29 22.92 3.79
CA GLU A 177 -0.33 23.27 2.52
C GLU A 177 0.72 23.70 1.48
N ILE A 178 0.45 23.42 0.20
CA ILE A 178 1.41 23.66 -0.90
C ILE A 178 1.89 25.10 -0.93
N GLU A 179 0.98 26.05 -0.77
CA GLU A 179 1.24 27.50 -0.82
C GLU A 179 2.17 27.98 0.29
N ASN A 180 2.17 27.26 1.42
CA ASN A 180 2.94 27.60 2.60
C ASN A 180 4.22 26.78 2.75
N PHE A 181 4.47 25.81 1.86
CA PHE A 181 5.51 24.80 2.08
C PHE A 181 6.91 25.40 2.17
N GLU A 182 7.27 26.31 1.26
CA GLU A 182 8.58 26.97 1.29
C GLU A 182 8.75 27.82 2.57
N ALA A 183 7.74 28.60 2.92
CA ALA A 183 7.76 29.42 4.12
C ALA A 183 7.88 28.59 5.40
N ALA A 184 7.15 27.48 5.47
CA ALA A 184 7.18 26.56 6.61
C ALA A 184 8.55 25.85 6.76
N LEU A 185 9.19 25.42 5.66
CA LEU A 185 10.55 24.87 5.70
C LEU A 185 11.55 25.90 6.21
N ARG A 186 11.46 27.14 5.73
CA ARG A 186 12.32 28.26 6.17
C ARG A 186 12.13 28.55 7.65
N ALA A 187 10.88 28.62 8.12
CA ALA A 187 10.57 28.83 9.53
C ALA A 187 11.03 27.67 10.43
N ALA A 188 11.04 26.44 9.92
CA ALA A 188 11.47 25.25 10.65
C ALA A 188 12.99 25.06 10.69
N GLN A 189 13.77 25.85 9.97
CA GLN A 189 15.20 25.62 9.74
C GLN A 189 16.01 25.46 11.05
N ASP A 190 15.81 26.34 12.04
CA ASP A 190 16.55 26.25 13.31
C ASP A 190 16.14 25.02 14.14
N LYS A 191 14.87 24.64 14.06
CA LYS A 191 14.35 23.40 14.67
C LYS A 191 14.96 22.17 13.98
N ASP A 192 15.01 22.17 12.66
CA ASP A 192 15.58 21.08 11.85
C ASP A 192 17.06 20.88 12.15
N ILE A 193 17.82 21.98 12.28
CA ILE A 193 19.23 21.92 12.66
C ILE A 193 19.41 21.30 14.04
N LYS A 194 18.60 21.72 15.03
CA LYS A 194 18.67 21.15 16.38
C LYS A 194 18.30 19.66 16.41
N LEU A 195 17.28 19.25 15.66
CA LEU A 195 16.79 17.87 15.62
C LEU A 195 17.56 17.01 14.60
N LYS A 196 18.39 17.62 13.76
CA LYS A 196 19.17 16.95 12.68
C LYS A 196 18.28 16.18 11.71
N GLN A 197 17.06 16.67 11.48
CA GLN A 197 16.08 16.07 10.59
C GLN A 197 15.09 17.10 10.04
N THR A 198 14.56 16.85 8.86
CA THR A 198 13.48 17.62 8.26
C THR A 198 12.18 17.37 9.01
N THR A 199 11.52 18.43 9.50
CA THR A 199 10.32 18.34 10.33
C THR A 199 9.04 18.77 9.63
N VAL A 200 9.12 19.27 8.40
CA VAL A 200 7.98 19.77 7.61
C VAL A 200 7.94 19.07 6.26
N GLY A 201 6.76 18.65 5.83
CA GLY A 201 6.50 18.13 4.48
C GLY A 201 5.73 16.80 4.45
N PRO A 202 5.45 16.25 3.25
CA PRO A 202 4.56 15.11 3.06
C PRO A 202 4.97 13.82 3.77
N HIS A 203 6.18 13.69 4.22
CA HIS A 203 6.61 12.59 5.10
C HIS A 203 6.07 12.69 6.53
N ARG A 204 5.34 13.77 6.86
CA ARG A 204 4.65 14.02 8.14
C ARG A 204 3.13 14.01 8.04
N ASP A 205 2.57 13.94 6.83
CA ASP A 205 1.13 13.90 6.62
C ASP A 205 0.43 12.79 7.39
N ASP A 206 -0.88 12.96 7.58
CA ASP A 206 -1.75 11.93 8.10
C ASP A 206 -3.04 11.77 7.26
N PHE A 207 -3.76 10.69 7.53
CA PHE A 207 -5.05 10.37 6.95
C PHE A 207 -5.96 9.88 8.07
N SER A 208 -7.06 10.58 8.30
CA SER A 208 -8.01 10.23 9.36
C SER A 208 -9.27 9.61 8.78
N PHE A 209 -9.88 8.68 9.53
CA PHE A 209 -11.09 7.97 9.14
C PHE A 209 -12.22 8.34 10.08
N TYR A 210 -13.33 8.82 9.53
CA TYR A 210 -14.50 9.24 10.28
C TYR A 210 -15.72 8.42 9.88
N ALA A 211 -16.38 7.78 10.84
CA ALA A 211 -17.69 7.17 10.66
C ALA A 211 -18.75 8.04 11.34
N ASN A 212 -19.76 8.52 10.59
CA ASN A 212 -20.76 9.45 11.07
C ASN A 212 -20.17 10.67 11.81
N GLY A 213 -19.03 11.17 11.33
CA GLY A 213 -18.32 12.31 11.94
C GLY A 213 -17.47 11.98 13.17
N ILE A 214 -17.39 10.72 13.59
CA ILE A 214 -16.60 10.27 14.74
C ILE A 214 -15.28 9.67 14.24
N ASP A 215 -14.13 10.14 14.77
CA ASP A 215 -12.81 9.53 14.51
C ASP A 215 -12.80 8.09 15.01
N ILE A 216 -12.83 7.13 14.07
CA ILE A 216 -12.92 5.71 14.39
C ILE A 216 -11.62 5.11 14.93
N ARG A 217 -10.49 5.75 14.73
CA ARG A 217 -9.22 5.35 15.33
C ARG A 217 -9.28 5.51 16.86
N ARG A 218 -9.86 6.62 17.34
CA ARG A 218 -9.88 6.98 18.76
C ARG A 218 -11.11 6.44 19.48
N PHE A 219 -12.26 6.48 18.82
CA PHE A 219 -13.56 6.24 19.44
C PHE A 219 -14.36 5.12 18.81
N GLY A 220 -13.88 4.57 17.68
CA GLY A 220 -14.57 3.48 16.99
C GLY A 220 -14.47 2.15 17.73
N SER A 221 -15.54 1.37 17.71
CA SER A 221 -15.53 -0.02 18.14
C SER A 221 -14.63 -0.87 17.25
N GLN A 222 -14.18 -2.02 17.73
CA GLN A 222 -13.39 -2.96 16.91
C GLN A 222 -14.15 -3.38 15.63
N GLY A 223 -15.48 -3.56 15.73
CA GLY A 223 -16.33 -3.87 14.58
C GLY A 223 -16.32 -2.75 13.53
N GLN A 224 -16.43 -1.48 13.95
CA GLN A 224 -16.34 -0.33 13.05
C GLN A 224 -14.98 -0.24 12.38
N GLN A 225 -13.91 -0.42 13.12
CA GLN A 225 -12.54 -0.39 12.59
C GLN A 225 -12.31 -1.50 11.56
N ARG A 226 -12.79 -2.73 11.81
CA ARG A 226 -12.74 -3.85 10.86
C ARG A 226 -13.58 -3.57 9.60
N THR A 227 -14.79 -3.02 9.78
CA THR A 227 -15.63 -2.65 8.63
C THR A 227 -14.97 -1.55 7.79
N ALA A 228 -14.36 -0.56 8.42
CA ALA A 228 -13.64 0.50 7.72
C ALA A 228 -12.42 -0.03 6.94
N ALA A 229 -11.63 -0.94 7.54
CA ALA A 229 -10.50 -1.56 6.85
C ALA A 229 -10.97 -2.39 5.62
N LEU A 230 -12.03 -3.17 5.77
CA LEU A 230 -12.64 -3.92 4.66
C LEU A 230 -13.18 -2.98 3.58
N SER A 231 -13.88 -1.91 3.97
CA SER A 231 -14.39 -0.91 3.03
C SER A 231 -13.28 -0.24 2.25
N LEU A 232 -12.16 0.06 2.92
CA LEU A 232 -10.98 0.64 2.30
C LEU A 232 -10.40 -0.28 1.22
N LYS A 233 -10.19 -1.56 1.54
CA LYS A 233 -9.63 -2.55 0.61
C LYS A 233 -10.55 -2.84 -0.58
N LEU A 234 -11.85 -2.90 -0.37
CA LEU A 234 -12.81 -3.03 -1.47
C LEU A 234 -12.87 -1.77 -2.35
N SER A 235 -12.68 -0.59 -1.74
CA SER A 235 -12.64 0.67 -2.49
C SER A 235 -11.38 0.79 -3.34
N GLU A 236 -10.29 0.23 -2.88
CA GLU A 236 -9.03 0.12 -3.62
C GLU A 236 -9.23 -0.67 -4.93
N ILE A 237 -9.90 -1.83 -4.87
CA ILE A 237 -10.23 -2.64 -6.04
C ILE A 237 -11.02 -1.82 -7.07
N GLU A 238 -12.10 -1.15 -6.63
CA GLU A 238 -12.94 -0.37 -7.51
C GLU A 238 -12.22 0.88 -8.07
N LEU A 239 -11.34 1.49 -7.28
CA LEU A 239 -10.52 2.61 -7.75
C LEU A 239 -9.52 2.18 -8.83
N ILE A 240 -8.84 1.03 -8.63
CA ILE A 240 -7.94 0.44 -9.63
C ILE A 240 -8.70 0.20 -10.94
N LYS A 241 -9.86 -0.48 -10.88
CA LYS A 241 -10.70 -0.70 -12.06
C LYS A 241 -11.09 0.60 -12.76
N LYS A 242 -11.48 1.63 -11.99
CA LYS A 242 -11.86 2.94 -12.51
C LYS A 242 -10.72 3.63 -13.27
N ILE A 243 -9.50 3.55 -12.73
CA ILE A 243 -8.31 4.23 -13.28
C ILE A 243 -7.69 3.45 -14.44
N THR A 244 -7.44 2.16 -14.22
CA THR A 244 -6.67 1.34 -15.17
C THR A 244 -7.53 0.70 -16.26
N LYS A 245 -8.85 0.65 -16.08
CA LYS A 245 -9.81 -0.11 -16.91
C LYS A 245 -9.51 -1.60 -16.97
N ASP A 246 -8.80 -2.10 -15.98
CA ASP A 246 -8.37 -3.49 -15.82
C ASP A 246 -8.68 -3.98 -14.41
N THR A 247 -8.80 -5.28 -14.20
CA THR A 247 -9.04 -5.87 -12.88
C THR A 247 -7.72 -6.18 -12.18
N PRO A 248 -7.56 -5.84 -10.89
CA PRO A 248 -6.39 -6.24 -10.13
C PRO A 248 -6.42 -7.74 -9.82
N ILE A 249 -5.27 -8.32 -9.48
CA ILE A 249 -5.19 -9.62 -8.80
C ILE A 249 -5.47 -9.40 -7.32
N LEU A 250 -6.38 -10.18 -6.74
CA LEU A 250 -6.72 -10.11 -5.33
C LEU A 250 -6.05 -11.25 -4.55
N LEU A 251 -5.32 -10.91 -3.52
CA LEU A 251 -4.70 -11.85 -2.60
C LEU A 251 -5.36 -11.70 -1.22
N LEU A 252 -6.06 -12.73 -0.75
CA LEU A 252 -6.71 -12.78 0.55
C LEU A 252 -5.95 -13.76 1.45
N ASP A 253 -5.22 -13.24 2.43
CA ASP A 253 -4.40 -14.04 3.33
C ASP A 253 -5.07 -14.14 4.71
N ASP A 254 -5.72 -15.27 4.99
CA ASP A 254 -6.45 -15.61 6.23
C ASP A 254 -7.51 -14.58 6.67
N VAL A 255 -8.01 -13.75 5.74
CA VAL A 255 -8.95 -12.65 6.04
C VAL A 255 -10.32 -13.17 6.42
N LEU A 256 -10.74 -14.29 5.81
CA LEU A 256 -12.09 -14.80 5.94
C LEU A 256 -12.39 -15.28 7.36
N SER A 257 -11.40 -15.80 8.08
CA SER A 257 -11.50 -16.20 9.49
C SER A 257 -11.81 -15.03 10.43
N GLU A 258 -11.42 -13.81 10.04
CA GLU A 258 -11.61 -12.58 10.82
C GLU A 258 -12.97 -11.89 10.58
N LEU A 259 -13.74 -12.35 9.59
CA LEU A 259 -14.99 -11.73 9.17
C LEU A 259 -16.21 -12.53 9.61
N ASP A 260 -17.26 -11.84 10.03
CA ASP A 260 -18.58 -12.47 10.20
C ASP A 260 -19.20 -12.85 8.85
N SER A 261 -20.22 -13.70 8.88
CA SER A 261 -20.85 -14.25 7.68
C SER A 261 -21.38 -13.18 6.71
N ASN A 262 -21.85 -12.03 7.21
CA ASN A 262 -22.38 -10.97 6.35
C ASN A 262 -21.24 -10.28 5.58
N ARG A 263 -20.14 -9.98 6.26
CA ARG A 263 -18.95 -9.39 5.63
C ARG A 263 -18.24 -10.35 4.69
N GLN A 264 -18.17 -11.64 5.06
CA GLN A 264 -17.68 -12.68 4.17
C GLN A 264 -18.48 -12.73 2.87
N ASN A 265 -19.83 -12.79 2.98
CA ASN A 265 -20.70 -12.79 1.80
C ASN A 265 -20.53 -11.54 0.96
N PHE A 266 -20.41 -10.37 1.59
CA PHE A 266 -20.22 -9.13 0.85
C PHE A 266 -18.89 -9.10 0.09
N LEU A 267 -17.80 -9.56 0.73
CA LEU A 267 -16.49 -9.68 0.10
C LEU A 267 -16.55 -10.64 -1.08
N LEU A 268 -17.07 -11.84 -0.87
CA LEU A 268 -17.12 -12.88 -1.91
C LEU A 268 -18.02 -12.50 -3.10
N ASN A 269 -19.16 -11.87 -2.84
CA ASN A 269 -20.02 -11.35 -3.89
C ASN A 269 -19.39 -10.16 -4.62
N GLY A 270 -18.52 -9.41 -3.96
CA GLY A 270 -17.80 -8.27 -4.54
C GLY A 270 -16.60 -8.65 -5.40
N ILE A 271 -16.09 -9.88 -5.26
CA ILE A 271 -14.91 -10.33 -6.01
C ILE A 271 -15.25 -10.57 -7.50
N GLY A 272 -16.44 -11.09 -7.79
CA GLY A 272 -16.92 -11.30 -9.17
C GLY A 272 -15.90 -12.06 -10.03
N ASP A 273 -15.56 -11.49 -11.19
CA ASP A 273 -14.60 -12.05 -12.17
C ASP A 273 -13.13 -11.73 -11.86
N ILE A 274 -12.81 -11.32 -10.62
CA ILE A 274 -11.43 -10.97 -10.25
C ILE A 274 -10.64 -12.25 -9.99
N GLN A 275 -9.46 -12.37 -10.62
CA GLN A 275 -8.53 -13.44 -10.27
C GLN A 275 -8.12 -13.32 -8.80
N THR A 276 -8.56 -14.28 -7.99
CA THR A 276 -8.39 -14.22 -6.54
C THR A 276 -7.64 -15.46 -6.05
N ILE A 277 -6.65 -15.23 -5.19
CA ILE A 277 -5.93 -16.27 -4.46
C ILE A 277 -6.28 -16.10 -2.98
N ILE A 278 -6.83 -17.16 -2.38
CA ILE A 278 -7.28 -17.16 -0.99
C ILE A 278 -6.46 -18.18 -0.21
N THR A 279 -5.85 -17.78 0.90
CA THR A 279 -5.32 -18.69 1.90
C THR A 279 -6.27 -18.72 3.10
N CYS A 280 -6.52 -19.89 3.63
CA CYS A 280 -7.34 -20.06 4.85
C CYS A 280 -7.07 -21.40 5.53
N THR A 281 -7.41 -21.47 6.81
CA THR A 281 -7.44 -22.70 7.60
C THR A 281 -8.90 -23.13 7.80
N GLY A 282 -9.23 -24.43 7.69
CA GLY A 282 -10.58 -24.93 7.96
C GLY A 282 -11.59 -24.73 6.82
N LEU A 283 -11.21 -25.10 5.63
CA LEU A 283 -11.93 -24.86 4.37
C LEU A 283 -13.33 -25.49 4.25
N GLU A 284 -13.61 -26.58 4.96
CA GLU A 284 -14.69 -27.50 4.64
C GLU A 284 -16.11 -26.91 4.78
N GLU A 285 -16.34 -26.04 5.73
CA GLU A 285 -17.66 -25.41 5.92
C GLU A 285 -17.90 -24.22 4.98
N PHE A 286 -16.83 -23.54 4.61
CA PHE A 286 -16.88 -22.27 3.90
C PHE A 286 -16.98 -22.45 2.38
N VAL A 287 -16.21 -23.40 1.87
CA VAL A 287 -16.01 -23.65 0.43
C VAL A 287 -17.22 -24.32 -0.22
N ASN A 288 -17.87 -25.22 0.50
CA ASN A 288 -18.93 -26.06 -0.06
C ASN A 288 -20.23 -25.33 -0.45
N ASN A 289 -20.40 -24.06 -0.10
CA ASN A 289 -21.66 -23.38 -0.27
C ASN A 289 -21.65 -22.01 -0.96
N ARG A 290 -20.50 -21.40 -1.31
CA ARG A 290 -20.52 -19.95 -1.61
C ARG A 290 -19.63 -19.43 -2.73
N VAL A 291 -18.64 -20.17 -3.22
CA VAL A 291 -17.74 -19.71 -4.28
C VAL A 291 -17.47 -20.83 -5.27
N GLU A 292 -17.68 -20.59 -6.55
CA GLU A 292 -17.16 -21.48 -7.59
C GLU A 292 -15.62 -21.37 -7.59
N MET A 293 -14.97 -22.42 -7.09
CA MET A 293 -13.52 -22.47 -7.07
C MET A 293 -13.00 -23.21 -8.28
N ASN A 294 -12.13 -22.54 -9.01
CA ASN A 294 -11.50 -23.13 -10.19
C ASN A 294 -10.41 -24.13 -9.81
N LYS A 295 -9.73 -23.93 -8.65
CA LYS A 295 -8.62 -24.77 -8.23
C LYS A 295 -8.37 -24.70 -6.74
N ILE A 296 -8.18 -25.87 -6.12
CA ILE A 296 -7.88 -25.99 -4.69
C ILE A 296 -6.47 -26.60 -4.52
N PHE A 297 -5.68 -25.97 -3.66
CA PHE A 297 -4.37 -26.48 -3.25
C PHE A 297 -4.39 -26.75 -1.74
N LYS A 298 -4.15 -28.00 -1.35
CA LYS A 298 -3.99 -28.39 0.05
C LYS A 298 -2.51 -28.46 0.40
N VAL A 299 -2.12 -27.75 1.45
CA VAL A 299 -0.74 -27.73 1.94
C VAL A 299 -0.68 -28.46 3.27
N SER A 300 0.09 -29.56 3.34
CA SER A 300 0.30 -30.33 4.57
C SER A 300 1.77 -30.71 4.71
N ASN A 301 2.38 -30.36 5.83
CA ASN A 301 3.80 -30.64 6.11
C ASN A 301 4.75 -30.23 4.96
N GLY A 302 4.47 -29.09 4.31
CA GLY A 302 5.28 -28.58 3.20
C GLY A 302 5.04 -29.25 1.85
N VAL A 303 4.09 -30.18 1.77
CA VAL A 303 3.68 -30.84 0.51
C VAL A 303 2.41 -30.18 0.01
N VAL A 304 2.41 -29.80 -1.26
CA VAL A 304 1.25 -29.21 -1.95
C VAL A 304 0.58 -30.28 -2.80
N THR A 305 -0.71 -30.49 -2.59
CA THR A 305 -1.55 -31.37 -3.42
C THR A 305 -2.65 -30.54 -4.07
N SER A 306 -2.95 -30.81 -5.34
CA SER A 306 -4.07 -30.17 -6.04
C SER A 306 -5.28 -31.09 -5.97
N GLU A 307 -6.42 -30.58 -5.52
CA GLU A 307 -7.74 -31.21 -5.65
C GLU A 307 -8.40 -30.56 -6.88
N ASN A 308 -8.80 -31.41 -7.84
CA ASN A 308 -9.51 -30.98 -9.06
C ASN A 308 -11.00 -30.85 -8.78
#